data_6fffc7adf820248120dfdc7673bb41fd
#
_entry.id   6fffc7adf820248120dfdc7673bb41fd
#
_cell.length_a   1.000
_cell.length_b   1.000
_cell.length_c   1.000
_cell.angle_alpha   90.00
_cell.angle_beta   90.00
_cell.angle_gamma   90.00
#
_symmetry.space_group_name_H-M   'P 1'
#
loop_
_entity.id
_entity.type
_entity.pdbx_description
1 polymer ?
#
loop_
_entity_poly.entity_id
_entity_poly.type
_entity_poly.pdbx_seq_one_letter_code
_entity_poly.pdbx_strand_id
1 'polypeptide(L)'
;MRPPLVRGILCLTRRDQSLGMMNMQPNGDTARFQQAVENLSRDIGPDELSEILDTYLTDTRSRMELLSQLLDAGDLPSLARCAHSIQGGSSIFGLLDLKQAALEVELAVRRAETHGLKALIGGVQARFRVLEPMLRDVLSGILPKAPERGGLEP
;
A
#
# COMPACT_ATOMS: atom_id res chain seq x y z
N MET A 1 -5.13 37.72 26.68
CA MET A 1 -5.94 37.88 25.47
C MET A 1 -5.55 36.95 24.34
N ARG A 2 -4.27 36.71 24.16
CA ARG A 2 -3.79 35.79 23.12
C ARG A 2 -3.88 34.30 23.45
N PRO A 3 -3.84 33.88 24.70
CA PRO A 3 -3.86 32.47 25.06
C PRO A 3 -5.05 31.65 24.55
N PRO A 4 -6.25 32.17 24.47
CA PRO A 4 -7.38 31.35 24.02
C PRO A 4 -7.30 30.90 22.55
N LEU A 5 -6.77 31.76 21.69
CA LEU A 5 -6.60 31.44 20.26
C LEU A 5 -5.54 30.37 20.03
N VAL A 6 -4.42 30.50 20.76
CA VAL A 6 -3.33 29.51 20.69
C VAL A 6 -3.77 28.16 21.23
N ARG A 7 -4.59 28.16 22.28
CA ARG A 7 -5.15 26.92 22.82
C ARG A 7 -6.11 26.23 21.85
N GLY A 8 -6.88 27.00 21.14
CA GLY A 8 -7.78 26.46 20.12
C GLY A 8 -7.02 25.76 18.99
N ILE A 9 -5.95 26.38 18.54
CA ILE A 9 -5.09 25.81 17.51
C ILE A 9 -4.39 24.54 18.03
N LEU A 10 -3.91 24.57 19.25
CA LEU A 10 -3.27 23.40 19.89
C LEU A 10 -4.25 22.24 20.07
N CYS A 11 -5.50 22.52 20.42
CA CYS A 11 -6.53 21.49 20.52
C CYS A 11 -6.84 20.88 19.17
N LEU A 12 -6.90 21.66 18.12
CA LEU A 12 -7.08 21.16 16.76
C LEU A 12 -5.90 20.28 16.33
N THR A 13 -4.70 20.72 16.61
CA THR A 13 -3.48 19.96 16.31
C THR A 13 -3.45 18.62 17.06
N ARG A 14 -3.84 18.60 18.32
CA ARG A 14 -3.94 17.37 19.09
C ARG A 14 -5.00 16.42 18.54
N ARG A 15 -6.11 16.96 18.12
CA ARG A 15 -7.18 16.16 17.51
C ARG A 15 -6.71 15.55 16.20
N ASP A 16 -6.02 16.33 15.41
CA ASP A 16 -5.42 15.86 14.16
C ASP A 16 -4.38 14.78 14.41
N GLN A 17 -3.58 14.91 15.45
CA GLN A 17 -2.61 13.87 15.83
C GLN A 17 -3.29 12.58 16.28
N SER A 18 -4.37 12.66 17.03
CA SER A 18 -5.14 11.48 17.44
C SER A 18 -5.80 10.81 16.26
N LEU A 19 -6.32 11.58 15.33
CA LEU A 19 -6.86 11.09 14.07
C LEU A 19 -5.73 10.61 13.15
N GLY A 20 -4.58 11.23 13.21
CA GLY A 20 -3.38 10.85 12.46
C GLY A 20 -2.90 9.43 12.79
N MET A 21 -3.05 8.99 14.03
CA MET A 21 -2.76 7.60 14.41
C MET A 21 -3.73 6.61 13.76
N MET A 22 -4.97 6.98 13.60
CA MET A 22 -5.96 6.18 12.88
C MET A 22 -5.74 6.22 11.37
N ASN A 23 -5.22 7.31 10.86
CA ASN A 23 -4.93 7.47 9.45
C ASN A 23 -3.69 6.71 9.02
N MET A 24 -2.74 6.42 9.91
CA MET A 24 -1.49 5.73 9.58
C MET A 24 -0.86 6.25 8.28
N GLN A 25 -0.98 7.54 8.03
CA GLN A 25 -0.53 8.19 6.81
C GLN A 25 -0.98 7.46 5.52
N PRO A 26 -2.25 7.09 5.36
CA PRO A 26 -2.69 6.52 4.07
C PRO A 26 -2.47 7.51 2.92
N ASN A 27 -2.41 8.79 3.25
CA ASN A 27 -2.28 9.86 2.28
C ASN A 27 -1.01 9.78 1.44
N GLY A 28 0.10 9.31 2.00
CA GLY A 28 1.36 9.17 1.27
C GLY A 28 1.28 8.12 0.16
N ASP A 29 0.87 6.92 0.49
CA ASP A 29 0.72 5.83 -0.49
C ASP A 29 -0.44 6.08 -1.44
N THR A 30 -1.55 6.65 -0.96
CA THR A 30 -2.69 6.99 -1.82
C THR A 30 -2.30 7.96 -2.92
N ALA A 31 -1.61 9.06 -2.59
CA ALA A 31 -1.18 10.06 -3.57
C ALA A 31 -0.18 9.47 -4.56
N ARG A 32 0.80 8.70 -4.09
CA ARG A 32 1.79 8.03 -4.93
C ARG A 32 1.15 7.00 -5.84
N PHE A 33 0.20 6.24 -5.33
CA PHE A 33 -0.54 5.25 -6.10
C PHE A 33 -1.36 5.91 -7.21
N GLN A 34 -2.10 6.97 -6.91
CA GLN A 34 -2.84 7.72 -7.91
C GLN A 34 -1.93 8.23 -9.03
N GLN A 35 -0.79 8.80 -8.67
CA GLN A 35 0.19 9.28 -9.63
C GLN A 35 0.77 8.13 -10.48
N ALA A 36 1.07 6.99 -9.86
CA ALA A 36 1.56 5.81 -10.57
C ALA A 36 0.51 5.27 -11.55
N VAL A 37 -0.75 5.20 -11.14
CA VAL A 37 -1.87 4.76 -12.00
C VAL A 37 -2.04 5.69 -13.19
N GLU A 38 -2.00 7.01 -12.98
CA GLU A 38 -2.11 7.99 -14.06
C GLU A 38 -0.95 7.85 -15.06
N ASN A 39 0.27 7.71 -14.56
CA ASN A 39 1.44 7.54 -15.40
C ASN A 39 1.38 6.23 -16.19
N LEU A 40 1.08 5.12 -15.54
CA LEU A 40 0.97 3.81 -16.19
C LEU A 40 -0.17 3.79 -17.21
N SER A 41 -1.33 4.34 -16.86
CA SER A 41 -2.46 4.43 -17.80
C SER A 41 -2.10 5.21 -19.08
N ARG A 42 -1.24 6.21 -18.95
CA ARG A 42 -0.76 6.99 -20.09
C ARG A 42 0.25 6.21 -20.93
N ASP A 43 1.11 5.44 -20.25
CA ASP A 43 2.23 4.76 -20.91
C ASP A 43 1.81 3.45 -21.58
N ILE A 44 0.94 2.67 -20.93
CA ILE A 44 0.55 1.33 -21.42
C ILE A 44 -0.94 1.22 -21.79
N GLY A 45 -1.75 2.20 -21.44
CA GLY A 45 -3.19 2.18 -21.66
C GLY A 45 -4.00 1.63 -20.47
N PRO A 46 -5.31 1.97 -20.42
CA PRO A 46 -6.16 1.59 -19.30
C PRO A 46 -6.47 0.09 -19.22
N ASP A 47 -6.53 -0.60 -20.34
CA ASP A 47 -6.87 -2.03 -20.38
C ASP A 47 -5.70 -2.86 -19.83
N GLU A 48 -4.50 -2.62 -20.30
CA GLU A 48 -3.28 -3.26 -19.81
C GLU A 48 -3.03 -2.92 -18.33
N LEU A 49 -3.27 -1.68 -17.94
CA LEU A 49 -3.17 -1.29 -16.54
C LEU A 49 -4.14 -2.08 -15.66
N SER A 50 -5.37 -2.25 -16.12
CA SER A 50 -6.40 -3.03 -15.39
C SER A 50 -5.95 -4.48 -15.18
N GLU A 51 -5.41 -5.13 -16.21
CA GLU A 51 -4.90 -6.50 -16.10
C GLU A 51 -3.73 -6.62 -15.13
N ILE A 52 -2.78 -5.70 -15.20
CA ILE A 52 -1.61 -5.68 -14.31
C ILE A 52 -2.05 -5.44 -12.86
N LEU A 53 -2.98 -4.53 -12.64
CA LEU A 53 -3.46 -4.20 -11.31
C LEU A 53 -4.28 -5.34 -10.70
N ASP A 54 -5.12 -6.01 -11.49
CA ASP A 54 -5.88 -7.18 -11.05
C ASP A 54 -4.94 -8.34 -10.68
N THR A 55 -3.94 -8.58 -11.50
CA THR A 55 -2.91 -9.58 -11.24
C THR A 55 -2.14 -9.25 -9.95
N TYR A 56 -1.73 -8.00 -9.79
CA TYR A 56 -1.06 -7.54 -8.58
C TYR A 56 -1.91 -7.74 -7.33
N LEU A 57 -3.17 -7.35 -7.40
CA LEU A 57 -4.11 -7.47 -6.28
C LEU A 57 -4.32 -8.93 -5.86
N THR A 58 -4.55 -9.80 -6.83
CA THR A 58 -4.77 -11.24 -6.60
C THR A 58 -3.52 -11.91 -6.04
N ASP A 59 -2.36 -11.66 -6.65
CA ASP A 59 -1.08 -12.22 -6.21
C ASP A 59 -0.70 -11.73 -4.82
N THR A 60 -0.84 -10.44 -4.56
CA THR A 60 -0.50 -9.87 -3.26
C THR A 60 -1.41 -10.38 -2.16
N ARG A 61 -2.70 -10.55 -2.43
CA ARG A 61 -3.63 -11.15 -1.46
C ARG A 61 -3.20 -12.56 -1.08
N SER A 62 -2.87 -13.38 -2.07
CA SER A 62 -2.37 -14.74 -1.83
C SER A 62 -1.07 -14.74 -1.02
N ARG A 63 -0.19 -13.79 -1.29
CA ARG A 63 1.06 -13.64 -0.55
C ARG A 63 0.84 -13.20 0.90
N MET A 64 -0.20 -12.41 1.19
CA MET A 64 -0.52 -12.04 2.57
C MET A 64 -0.86 -13.26 3.43
N GLU A 65 -1.59 -14.22 2.87
CA GLU A 65 -1.88 -15.49 3.54
C GLU A 65 -0.63 -16.36 3.65
N LEU A 66 0.14 -16.43 2.59
CA LEU A 66 1.36 -17.22 2.51
C LEU A 66 2.42 -16.78 3.54
N LEU A 67 2.55 -15.49 3.81
CA LEU A 67 3.48 -14.98 4.83
C LEU A 67 3.27 -15.66 6.19
N SER A 68 2.03 -15.76 6.63
CA SER A 68 1.69 -16.40 7.91
C SER A 68 1.95 -17.91 7.87
N GLN A 69 1.57 -18.56 6.78
CA GLN A 69 1.78 -20.00 6.59
C GLN A 69 3.27 -20.37 6.61
N LEU A 70 4.10 -19.59 5.94
CA LEU A 70 5.55 -19.82 5.87
C LEU A 70 6.22 -19.59 7.23
N LEU A 71 5.75 -18.59 7.99
CA LEU A 71 6.23 -18.37 9.35
C LEU A 71 5.89 -19.56 10.25
N ASP A 72 4.64 -20.03 10.20
CA ASP A 72 4.18 -21.17 11.00
C ASP A 72 4.93 -22.47 10.64
N ALA A 73 5.25 -22.65 9.37
CA ALA A 73 6.05 -23.77 8.88
C ALA A 73 7.55 -23.65 9.19
N GLY A 74 8.01 -22.48 9.61
CA GLY A 74 9.44 -22.21 9.84
C GLY A 74 10.26 -22.11 8.56
N ASP A 75 9.63 -21.97 7.37
CA ASP A 75 10.32 -21.84 6.10
C ASP A 75 10.77 -20.38 5.87
N LEU A 76 11.82 -20.01 6.57
CA LEU A 76 12.37 -18.66 6.52
C LEU A 76 12.89 -18.26 5.13
N PRO A 77 13.58 -19.13 4.36
CA PRO A 77 14.01 -18.78 3.01
C PRO A 77 12.84 -18.42 2.09
N SER A 78 11.76 -19.18 2.12
CA SER A 78 10.56 -18.90 1.33
C SER A 78 9.83 -17.65 1.84
N LEU A 79 9.82 -17.42 3.14
CA LEU A 79 9.28 -16.20 3.75
C LEU A 79 10.00 -14.95 3.22
N ALA A 80 11.33 -14.97 3.19
CA ALA A 80 12.12 -13.86 2.65
C ALA A 80 11.80 -13.61 1.16
N ARG A 81 11.72 -14.67 0.35
CA ARG A 81 11.36 -14.55 -1.07
C ARG A 81 9.95 -13.99 -1.28
N CYS A 82 8.99 -14.43 -0.46
CA CYS A 82 7.62 -13.93 -0.50
C CYS A 82 7.59 -12.42 -0.19
N ALA A 83 8.25 -11.99 0.87
CA ALA A 83 8.38 -10.58 1.23
C ALA A 83 9.06 -9.76 0.12
N HIS A 84 10.12 -10.28 -0.48
CA HIS A 84 10.80 -9.64 -1.60
C HIS A 84 9.88 -9.44 -2.82
N SER A 85 9.06 -10.42 -3.12
CA SER A 85 8.09 -10.33 -4.23
C SER A 85 7.03 -9.23 -3.98
N ILE A 86 6.58 -9.09 -2.73
CA ILE A 86 5.66 -8.01 -2.34
C ILE A 86 6.32 -6.64 -2.56
N GLN A 87 7.60 -6.49 -2.24
CA GLN A 87 8.35 -5.26 -2.48
C GLN A 87 8.36 -4.88 -3.96
N GLY A 88 8.66 -5.83 -4.84
CA GLY A 88 8.74 -5.61 -6.28
C GLY A 88 7.42 -5.09 -6.85
N GLY A 89 6.32 -5.77 -6.58
CA GLY A 89 4.99 -5.36 -7.04
C GLY A 89 4.56 -4.01 -6.47
N SER A 90 4.81 -3.78 -5.19
CA SER A 90 4.46 -2.52 -4.52
C SER A 90 5.23 -1.33 -5.08
N SER A 91 6.46 -1.54 -5.54
CA SER A 91 7.27 -0.49 -6.18
C SER A 91 6.65 0.03 -7.47
N ILE A 92 6.04 -0.84 -8.27
CA ILE A 92 5.42 -0.47 -9.55
C ILE A 92 4.29 0.54 -9.33
N PHE A 93 3.53 0.35 -8.27
CA PHE A 93 2.36 1.19 -7.96
C PHE A 93 2.65 2.30 -6.95
N GLY A 94 3.91 2.54 -6.60
CA GLY A 94 4.27 3.61 -5.67
C GLY A 94 3.83 3.37 -4.22
N LEU A 95 3.56 2.14 -3.83
CA LEU A 95 3.12 1.75 -2.49
C LEU A 95 4.33 1.59 -1.56
N LEU A 96 4.96 2.70 -1.24
CA LEU A 96 6.26 2.71 -0.55
C LEU A 96 6.17 2.25 0.90
N ASP A 97 5.07 2.53 1.59
CA ASP A 97 4.88 2.10 2.98
C ASP A 97 4.68 0.58 3.07
N LEU A 98 3.94 0.00 2.11
CA LEU A 98 3.80 -1.45 1.99
C LEU A 98 5.12 -2.10 1.61
N LYS A 99 5.83 -1.52 0.66
CA LYS A 99 7.18 -1.96 0.26
C LYS A 99 8.14 -1.96 1.44
N GLN A 100 8.17 -0.88 2.22
CA GLN A 100 9.05 -0.78 3.38
C GLN A 100 8.73 -1.82 4.44
N ALA A 101 7.46 -2.04 4.74
CA ALA A 101 7.05 -3.06 5.69
C ALA A 101 7.48 -4.48 5.24
N ALA A 102 7.34 -4.79 3.97
CA ALA A 102 7.80 -6.07 3.42
C ALA A 102 9.33 -6.21 3.45
N LEU A 103 10.06 -5.11 3.20
CA LEU A 103 11.51 -5.08 3.33
C LEU A 103 11.97 -5.41 4.76
N GLU A 104 11.29 -4.88 5.75
CA GLU A 104 11.61 -5.16 7.16
C GLU A 104 11.47 -6.66 7.48
N VAL A 105 10.46 -7.34 6.95
CA VAL A 105 10.32 -8.80 7.08
C VAL A 105 11.51 -9.51 6.43
N GLU A 106 11.86 -9.16 5.21
CA GLU A 106 12.99 -9.77 4.49
C GLU A 106 14.31 -9.59 5.25
N LEU A 107 14.58 -8.38 5.72
CA LEU A 107 15.80 -8.06 6.46
C LEU A 107 15.88 -8.79 7.80
N ALA A 108 14.76 -8.88 8.53
CA ALA A 108 14.71 -9.62 9.79
C ALA A 108 15.05 -11.11 9.57
N VAL A 109 14.51 -11.71 8.53
CA VAL A 109 14.86 -13.10 8.16
C VAL A 109 16.34 -13.23 7.84
N ARG A 110 16.90 -12.33 7.02
CA ARG A 110 18.31 -12.35 6.62
C ARG A 110 19.27 -12.19 7.79
N ARG A 111 18.85 -11.46 8.84
CA ARG A 111 19.63 -11.26 10.06
C ARG A 111 19.40 -12.36 11.10
N ALA A 112 18.58 -13.36 10.78
CA ALA A 112 18.14 -14.39 11.71
C ALA A 112 17.44 -13.82 12.96
N GLU A 113 16.83 -12.67 12.83
CA GLU A 113 16.04 -11.98 13.86
C GLU A 113 14.60 -12.50 13.82
N THR A 114 14.39 -13.74 14.24
CA THR A 114 13.06 -14.37 14.22
C THR A 114 12.09 -13.79 15.25
N HIS A 115 12.65 -13.15 16.29
CA HIS A 115 11.87 -12.49 17.31
C HIS A 115 11.15 -11.28 16.71
N GLY A 116 9.83 -11.26 16.77
CA GLY A 116 9.04 -10.17 16.22
C GLY A 116 8.60 -10.34 14.76
N LEU A 117 9.01 -11.38 14.05
CA LEU A 117 8.57 -11.62 12.66
C LEU A 117 7.05 -11.63 12.52
N LYS A 118 6.34 -12.22 13.49
CA LYS A 118 4.89 -12.24 13.48
C LYS A 118 4.30 -10.83 13.49
N ALA A 119 4.88 -9.94 14.30
CA ALA A 119 4.45 -8.54 14.36
C ALA A 119 4.76 -7.79 13.06
N LEU A 120 5.93 -8.02 12.47
CA LEU A 120 6.28 -7.43 11.17
C LEU A 120 5.36 -7.88 10.05
N ILE A 121 5.05 -9.17 9.98
CA ILE A 121 4.10 -9.74 9.01
C ILE A 121 2.71 -9.12 9.24
N GLY A 122 2.26 -9.03 10.48
CA GLY A 122 1.00 -8.36 10.83
C GLY A 122 0.97 -6.91 10.34
N GLY A 123 2.09 -6.21 10.40
CA GLY A 123 2.25 -4.86 9.88
C GLY A 123 2.09 -4.77 8.36
N VAL A 124 2.66 -5.72 7.62
CA VAL A 124 2.49 -5.82 6.15
C VAL A 124 1.02 -6.07 5.81
N GLN A 125 0.41 -7.05 6.46
CA GLN A 125 -0.99 -7.42 6.24
C GLN A 125 -1.96 -6.28 6.56
N ALA A 126 -1.71 -5.54 7.65
CA ALA A 126 -2.53 -4.40 8.04
C ALA A 126 -2.47 -3.28 6.99
N ARG A 127 -1.29 -2.97 6.47
CA ARG A 127 -1.12 -1.97 5.40
C ARG A 127 -1.82 -2.38 4.12
N PHE A 128 -1.68 -3.63 3.71
CA PHE A 128 -2.37 -4.13 2.52
C PHE A 128 -3.89 -4.05 2.68
N ARG A 129 -4.41 -4.42 3.83
CA ARG A 129 -5.84 -4.37 4.12
C ARG A 129 -6.44 -2.97 3.99
N VAL A 130 -5.66 -1.94 4.31
CA VAL A 130 -6.06 -0.53 4.13
C VAL A 130 -6.03 -0.12 2.65
N LEU A 131 -5.05 -0.62 1.90
CA LEU A 131 -4.86 -0.28 0.49
C LEU A 131 -5.80 -1.04 -0.44
N GLU A 132 -6.20 -2.24 -0.08
CA GLU A 132 -7.00 -3.14 -0.93
C GLU A 132 -8.29 -2.50 -1.47
N PRO A 133 -9.12 -1.81 -0.67
CA PRO A 133 -10.32 -1.15 -1.20
C PRO A 133 -10.00 -0.11 -2.27
N MET A 134 -8.95 0.67 -2.08
CA MET A 134 -8.52 1.67 -3.04
C MET A 134 -8.07 1.03 -4.37
N LEU A 135 -7.33 -0.08 -4.29
CA LEU A 135 -6.92 -0.84 -5.47
C LEU A 135 -8.13 -1.39 -6.25
N ARG A 136 -9.13 -1.88 -5.53
CA ARG A 136 -10.38 -2.35 -6.12
C ARG A 136 -11.19 -1.23 -6.76
N ASP A 137 -11.25 -0.07 -6.13
CA ASP A 137 -11.96 1.09 -6.65
C ASP A 137 -11.37 1.53 -8.00
N VAL A 138 -10.06 1.51 -8.13
CA VAL A 138 -9.38 1.78 -9.41
C VAL A 138 -9.77 0.74 -10.47
N LEU A 139 -9.73 -0.55 -10.12
CA LEU A 139 -10.14 -1.63 -11.02
C LEU A 139 -11.59 -1.48 -11.48
N SER A 140 -12.46 -1.04 -10.59
CA SER A 140 -13.87 -0.84 -10.88
C SER A 140 -14.14 0.43 -11.70
N GLY A 141 -13.12 1.23 -11.98
CA GLY A 141 -13.26 2.50 -12.70
C GLY A 141 -13.97 3.59 -11.89
N ILE A 142 -14.00 3.45 -10.57
CA ILE A 142 -14.64 4.43 -9.67
C ILE A 142 -13.78 5.67 -9.51
N LEU A 143 -12.46 5.55 -9.61
CA LEU A 143 -11.61 6.71 -9.73
C LEU A 143 -11.91 7.37 -11.08
N PRO A 144 -12.09 8.70 -11.10
CA PRO A 144 -12.47 9.38 -12.32
C PRO A 144 -11.46 9.00 -13.42
N LYS A 145 -11.94 8.32 -14.42
CA LYS A 145 -11.23 8.25 -15.69
C LYS A 145 -10.85 9.70 -16.02
N ALA A 146 -9.59 9.91 -16.29
CA ALA A 146 -9.20 11.14 -16.96
C ALA A 146 -10.26 11.41 -18.02
N PRO A 147 -10.83 12.62 -18.09
CA PRO A 147 -11.92 12.89 -18.99
C PRO A 147 -11.53 12.31 -20.35
N GLU A 148 -12.30 11.35 -20.79
CA GLU A 148 -12.16 10.87 -22.16
C GLU A 148 -12.18 12.14 -22.97
N ARG A 149 -11.07 12.45 -23.60
CA ARG A 149 -11.08 13.50 -24.60
C ARG A 149 -12.14 13.04 -25.56
N GLY A 150 -13.32 13.62 -25.37
CA GLY A 150 -14.45 13.28 -26.19
C GLY A 150 -13.96 13.22 -27.59
N GLY A 151 -14.11 12.06 -28.21
CA GLY A 151 -13.68 11.93 -29.57
C GLY A 151 -14.23 13.12 -30.29
N LEU A 152 -13.35 13.96 -30.75
CA LEU A 152 -13.70 14.87 -31.81
C LEU A 152 -14.05 13.96 -32.97
N GLU A 153 -15.29 13.57 -32.97
CA GLU A 153 -15.87 12.99 -34.16
C GLU A 153 -15.71 14.04 -35.26
N PRO A 154 -15.06 13.72 -36.34
CA PRO A 154 -14.96 14.63 -37.49
C PRO A 154 -16.34 14.95 -38.06
#